data_a988652b704a9ba9175b8482399a3d12
#
_entry.id   a988652b704a9ba9175b8482399a3d12
#
_cell.length_a   1.000
_cell.length_b   1.000
_cell.length_c   1.000
_cell.angle_alpha   90.00
_cell.angle_beta   90.00
_cell.angle_gamma   90.00
#
_symmetry.space_group_name_H-M   'P 1'
#
loop_
_entity.id
_entity.type
_entity.pdbx_description
1 polymer ?
#
loop_
_entity_poly.entity_id
_entity_poly.type
_entity_poly.pdbx_seq_one_letter_code
_entity_poly.pdbx_strand_id
1 'polypeptide(L)'
;TVGPWPDQDEQEFNDELILGCRSADRSVLATLMRIVNEGRLWASSEAIRGGYRVVSFTEVPLHEFRRRRAFRRHRRRYDFEPWGIAIRRDLLESSGARPVHYGDDQTWQRSCESDRPFFQNAGTGTGWTKDEREWRIVEHLKLNDLPQSAVVVFVDTEAARQIIQSQTVWMVLVVPQ
;
A
#
# COMPACT_ATOMS: atom_id res chain seq x y z
N THR A 1 -6.70 8.52 2.02
CA THR A 1 -5.86 9.27 2.95
C THR A 1 -6.35 10.71 3.03
N VAL A 2 -6.37 11.29 4.23
CA VAL A 2 -6.73 12.69 4.44
C VAL A 2 -5.44 13.39 4.89
N GLY A 3 -4.59 13.77 3.92
CA GLY A 3 -3.32 14.40 4.21
C GLY A 3 -2.47 14.62 2.97
N PRO A 4 -1.32 15.29 3.09
CA PRO A 4 -0.41 15.52 1.97
C PRO A 4 0.13 14.21 1.40
N TRP A 5 0.54 14.25 0.15
CA TRP A 5 1.30 13.15 -0.44
C TRP A 5 2.66 13.05 0.26
N PRO A 6 3.35 11.88 0.20
CA PRO A 6 4.64 11.67 0.88
C PRO A 6 5.77 12.62 0.45
N ASP A 7 5.63 13.29 -0.68
CA ASP A 7 6.56 14.26 -1.27
C ASP A 7 6.03 15.70 -1.28
N GLN A 8 4.86 15.93 -0.68
CA GLN A 8 4.19 17.23 -0.60
C GLN A 8 4.26 17.74 0.84
N ASP A 9 4.52 19.02 1.03
CA ASP A 9 4.44 19.61 2.35
C ASP A 9 2.98 19.91 2.77
N GLU A 10 2.79 20.12 4.06
CA GLU A 10 1.45 20.32 4.64
C GLU A 10 0.83 21.65 4.21
N GLN A 11 1.63 22.69 4.02
CA GLN A 11 1.14 24.01 3.61
C GLN A 11 0.67 23.96 2.15
N GLU A 12 1.46 23.39 1.26
CA GLU A 12 1.09 23.19 -0.15
C GLU A 12 -0.22 22.40 -0.28
N PHE A 13 -0.36 21.31 0.50
CA PHE A 13 -1.60 20.54 0.51
C PHE A 13 -2.81 21.34 1.00
N ASN A 14 -2.66 22.15 2.06
CA ASN A 14 -3.74 23.00 2.56
C ASN A 14 -4.13 24.08 1.56
N ASP A 15 -3.16 24.69 0.88
CA ASP A 15 -3.42 25.68 -0.17
C ASP A 15 -4.19 25.05 -1.35
N GLU A 16 -3.81 23.86 -1.78
CA GLU A 16 -4.54 23.11 -2.82
C GLU A 16 -5.98 22.79 -2.41
N LEU A 17 -6.21 22.39 -1.14
CA LEU A 17 -7.55 22.15 -0.61
C LEU A 17 -8.41 23.40 -0.63
N ILE A 18 -7.86 24.55 -0.17
CA ILE A 18 -8.57 25.83 -0.13
C ILE A 18 -8.92 26.30 -1.55
N LEU A 19 -8.01 26.11 -2.50
CA LEU A 19 -8.20 26.50 -3.88
C LEU A 19 -9.05 25.49 -4.68
N GLY A 20 -9.43 24.36 -4.11
CA GLY A 20 -10.20 23.31 -4.78
C GLY A 20 -9.45 22.64 -5.94
N CYS A 21 -8.13 22.55 -5.85
CA CYS A 21 -7.29 21.95 -6.88
C CYS A 21 -7.57 20.45 -6.99
N ARG A 22 -7.56 19.92 -8.22
CA ARG A 22 -7.69 18.45 -8.47
C ARG A 22 -6.55 17.66 -7.83
N SER A 23 -5.37 18.25 -7.68
CA SER A 23 -4.21 17.66 -7.00
C SER A 23 -4.46 17.37 -5.51
N ALA A 24 -5.47 18.02 -4.90
CA ALA A 24 -5.90 17.73 -3.53
C ALA A 24 -6.81 16.49 -3.42
N ASP A 25 -7.27 15.91 -4.53
CA ASP A 25 -8.09 14.70 -4.52
C ASP A 25 -7.30 13.51 -3.96
N ARG A 26 -7.81 12.92 -2.89
CA ARG A 26 -7.25 11.73 -2.20
C ARG A 26 -8.19 10.53 -2.33
N SER A 27 -9.07 10.55 -3.32
CA SER A 27 -9.89 9.38 -3.65
C SER A 27 -9.02 8.17 -4.00
N VAL A 28 -9.60 6.99 -3.92
CA VAL A 28 -8.91 5.74 -4.28
C VAL A 28 -8.44 5.79 -5.74
N LEU A 29 -9.30 6.32 -6.63
CA LEU A 29 -8.96 6.48 -8.04
C LEU A 29 -7.79 7.46 -8.24
N ALA A 30 -7.83 8.64 -7.60
CA ALA A 30 -6.74 9.63 -7.71
C ALA A 30 -5.42 9.07 -7.16
N THR A 31 -5.48 8.34 -6.04
CA THR A 31 -4.29 7.68 -5.47
C THR A 31 -3.71 6.63 -6.42
N LEU A 32 -4.56 5.79 -7.01
CA LEU A 32 -4.10 4.75 -7.95
C LEU A 32 -3.56 5.37 -9.25
N MET A 33 -4.22 6.41 -9.77
CA MET A 33 -3.75 7.18 -10.93
C MET A 33 -2.36 7.76 -10.67
N ARG A 34 -2.13 8.33 -9.50
CA ARG A 34 -0.82 8.86 -9.12
C ARG A 34 0.24 7.78 -9.10
N ILE A 35 -0.02 6.63 -8.45
CA ILE A 35 0.91 5.49 -8.43
C ILE A 35 1.27 5.05 -9.85
N VAL A 36 0.26 4.94 -10.71
CA VAL A 36 0.43 4.51 -12.11
C VAL A 36 1.26 5.50 -12.89
N ASN A 37 0.98 6.81 -12.77
CA ASN A 37 1.70 7.86 -13.49
C ASN A 37 3.14 8.02 -13.02
N GLU A 38 3.40 7.92 -11.72
CA GLU A 38 4.74 8.00 -11.17
C GLU A 38 5.54 6.70 -11.33
N GLY A 39 4.85 5.59 -11.59
CA GLY A 39 5.48 4.26 -11.66
C GLY A 39 6.17 3.86 -10.36
N ARG A 40 5.63 4.28 -9.21
CA ARG A 40 6.27 4.13 -7.90
C ARG A 40 5.27 3.94 -6.77
N LEU A 41 5.63 3.06 -5.83
CA LEU A 41 5.01 2.98 -4.52
C LEU A 41 5.88 3.71 -3.50
N TRP A 42 5.32 4.74 -2.89
CA TRP A 42 6.00 5.54 -1.88
C TRP A 42 5.99 4.84 -0.52
N ALA A 43 7.15 4.75 0.10
CA ALA A 43 7.29 4.23 1.44
C ALA A 43 6.75 5.23 2.47
N SER A 44 6.08 4.71 3.50
CA SER A 44 5.57 5.47 4.63
C SER A 44 6.11 4.91 5.93
N SER A 45 6.31 5.78 6.91
CA SER A 45 6.64 5.39 8.29
C SER A 45 5.41 5.35 9.20
N GLU A 46 4.23 5.68 8.68
CA GLU A 46 2.99 5.72 9.44
C GLU A 46 2.66 4.34 10.03
N ALA A 47 2.44 4.30 11.34
CA ALA A 47 2.18 3.08 12.11
C ALA A 47 3.32 2.03 12.09
N ILE A 48 4.52 2.40 11.64
CA ILE A 48 5.71 1.55 11.68
C ILE A 48 6.53 1.88 12.91
N ARG A 49 6.75 0.88 13.77
CA ARG A 49 7.58 1.04 14.96
C ARG A 49 9.01 1.41 14.56
N GLY A 50 9.57 2.41 15.21
CA GLY A 50 10.93 2.90 14.91
C GLY A 50 11.01 3.87 13.75
N GLY A 51 9.89 4.22 13.11
CA GLY A 51 9.85 5.24 12.06
C GLY A 51 10.48 4.84 10.73
N TYR A 52 10.71 3.54 10.52
CA TYR A 52 11.25 3.03 9.25
C TYR A 52 10.27 3.28 8.10
N ARG A 53 10.78 3.70 6.97
CA ARG A 53 9.98 3.90 5.76
C ARG A 53 9.86 2.58 4.99
N VAL A 54 8.63 2.08 4.84
CA VAL A 54 8.36 0.81 4.17
C VAL A 54 7.15 0.92 3.23
N VAL A 55 7.12 0.05 2.22
CA VAL A 55 5.90 -0.26 1.46
C VAL A 55 5.40 -1.60 1.97
N SER A 56 4.13 -1.64 2.38
CA SER A 56 3.49 -2.86 2.88
C SER A 56 2.66 -3.53 1.79
N PHE A 57 2.71 -4.84 1.75
CA PHE A 57 1.95 -5.72 0.86
C PHE A 57 1.22 -6.79 1.66
N THR A 58 0.24 -7.43 1.05
CA THR A 58 -0.43 -8.60 1.59
C THR A 58 -0.38 -9.78 0.61
N GLU A 59 -0.26 -11.00 1.14
CA GLU A 59 -0.43 -12.23 0.36
C GLU A 59 -1.89 -12.70 0.32
N VAL A 60 -2.82 -11.95 0.88
CA VAL A 60 -4.24 -12.32 0.81
C VAL A 60 -4.69 -12.34 -0.65
N PRO A 61 -5.27 -13.45 -1.13
CA PRO A 61 -5.75 -13.53 -2.50
C PRO A 61 -6.85 -12.52 -2.80
N LEU A 62 -6.87 -11.94 -4.00
CA LEU A 62 -7.83 -10.90 -4.39
C LEU A 62 -9.30 -11.33 -4.20
N HIS A 63 -9.62 -12.61 -4.42
CA HIS A 63 -10.98 -13.12 -4.22
C HIS A 63 -11.45 -13.12 -2.75
N GLU A 64 -10.51 -13.01 -1.80
CA GLU A 64 -10.83 -12.87 -0.38
C GLU A 64 -11.03 -11.42 0.06
N PHE A 65 -10.59 -10.42 -0.73
CA PHE A 65 -10.61 -9.00 -0.34
C PHE A 65 -12.01 -8.55 0.07
N ARG A 66 -13.05 -8.93 -0.65
CA ARG A 66 -14.43 -8.55 -0.31
C ARG A 66 -14.89 -9.08 1.04
N ARG A 67 -14.55 -10.33 1.35
CA ARG A 67 -14.90 -10.95 2.64
C ARG A 67 -14.15 -10.31 3.80
N ARG A 68 -12.96 -9.78 3.52
CA ARG A 68 -12.09 -9.14 4.51
C ARG A 68 -12.24 -7.64 4.56
N ARG A 69 -12.98 -7.03 3.63
CA ARG A 69 -13.18 -5.58 3.58
C ARG A 69 -13.86 -5.10 4.84
N ALA A 70 -13.18 -4.25 5.61
CA ALA A 70 -13.67 -3.72 6.86
C ALA A 70 -13.26 -2.26 7.01
N PHE A 71 -14.21 -1.41 7.43
CA PHE A 71 -13.91 -0.01 7.72
C PHE A 71 -13.19 0.11 9.07
N ARG A 72 -12.00 0.64 9.07
CA ARG A 72 -11.18 0.90 10.27
C ARG A 72 -11.34 2.34 10.72
N ARG A 73 -12.15 2.58 11.73
CA ARG A 73 -12.45 3.93 12.24
C ARG A 73 -11.18 4.71 12.64
N HIS A 74 -10.21 4.05 13.28
CA HIS A 74 -8.97 4.68 13.73
C HIS A 74 -8.02 5.04 12.57
N ARG A 75 -8.15 4.39 11.41
CA ARG A 75 -7.41 4.69 10.18
C ARG A 75 -8.24 5.52 9.19
N ARG A 76 -9.52 5.72 9.44
CA ARG A 76 -10.47 6.39 8.55
C ARG A 76 -10.46 5.85 7.11
N ARG A 77 -10.23 4.55 6.96
CA ARG A 77 -10.18 3.87 5.65
C ARG A 77 -10.70 2.44 5.76
N TYR A 78 -10.99 1.86 4.60
CA TYR A 78 -11.22 0.43 4.49
C TYR A 78 -9.89 -0.30 4.38
N ASP A 79 -9.81 -1.48 4.99
CA ASP A 79 -8.80 -2.48 4.65
C ASP A 79 -9.33 -3.32 3.48
N PHE A 80 -8.42 -3.87 2.65
CA PHE A 80 -8.75 -4.71 1.50
C PHE A 80 -9.72 -4.04 0.51
N GLU A 81 -9.41 -2.81 0.12
CA GLU A 81 -10.12 -2.16 -0.98
C GLU A 81 -9.92 -2.96 -2.29
N PRO A 82 -10.97 -3.05 -3.15
CA PRO A 82 -10.86 -3.74 -4.43
C PRO A 82 -10.11 -2.90 -5.48
N TRP A 83 -9.11 -2.16 -5.06
CA TRP A 83 -8.27 -1.28 -5.84
C TRP A 83 -6.83 -1.41 -5.38
N GLY A 84 -5.91 -1.56 -6.32
CA GLY A 84 -4.50 -1.61 -5.95
C GLY A 84 -3.58 -2.14 -7.04
N ILE A 85 -2.39 -2.48 -6.59
CA ILE A 85 -1.33 -3.05 -7.41
C ILE A 85 -1.00 -4.44 -6.87
N ALA A 86 -1.06 -5.44 -7.74
CA ALA A 86 -0.57 -6.78 -7.46
C ALA A 86 0.78 -6.97 -8.17
N ILE A 87 1.73 -7.54 -7.47
CA ILE A 87 3.09 -7.75 -7.96
C ILE A 87 3.48 -9.21 -7.74
N ARG A 88 4.17 -9.79 -8.69
CA ARG A 88 4.69 -11.14 -8.54
C ARG A 88 5.61 -11.24 -7.32
N ARG A 89 5.32 -12.21 -6.47
CA ARG A 89 6.00 -12.40 -5.19
C ARG A 89 7.51 -12.63 -5.34
N ASP A 90 7.92 -13.49 -6.28
CA ASP A 90 9.33 -13.82 -6.52
C ASP A 90 10.18 -12.58 -6.85
N LEU A 91 9.59 -11.61 -7.56
CA LEU A 91 10.24 -10.35 -7.89
C LEU A 91 10.26 -9.38 -6.70
N LEU A 92 9.22 -9.37 -5.86
CA LEU A 92 9.25 -8.60 -4.62
C LEU A 92 10.32 -9.14 -3.65
N GLU A 93 10.41 -10.46 -3.51
CA GLU A 93 11.45 -11.11 -2.69
C GLU A 93 12.86 -10.77 -3.20
N SER A 94 13.08 -10.85 -4.50
CA SER A 94 14.39 -10.49 -5.09
C SER A 94 14.69 -8.99 -4.98
N SER A 95 13.67 -8.14 -4.84
CA SER A 95 13.81 -6.71 -4.55
C SER A 95 13.99 -6.40 -3.05
N GLY A 96 14.07 -7.42 -2.19
CA GLY A 96 14.29 -7.26 -0.75
C GLY A 96 13.04 -7.24 0.11
N ALA A 97 11.87 -7.58 -0.43
CA ALA A 97 10.68 -7.74 0.38
C ALA A 97 10.80 -8.95 1.31
N ARG A 98 10.33 -8.79 2.53
CA ARG A 98 10.37 -9.84 3.57
C ARG A 98 9.03 -9.90 4.32
N PRO A 99 8.66 -11.09 4.85
CA PRO A 99 7.47 -11.23 5.68
C PRO A 99 7.62 -10.47 7.00
N VAL A 100 6.52 -9.97 7.51
CA VAL A 100 6.47 -9.27 8.79
C VAL A 100 6.50 -10.27 9.94
N HIS A 101 7.33 -9.98 10.93
CA HIS A 101 7.43 -10.72 12.18
C HIS A 101 6.61 -10.01 13.25
N TYR A 102 5.72 -10.76 13.89
CA TYR A 102 4.88 -10.24 14.96
C TYR A 102 5.43 -10.65 16.33
N GLY A 103 5.53 -9.70 17.24
CA GLY A 103 6.06 -9.96 18.57
C GLY A 103 5.71 -8.86 19.58
N ASP A 104 6.27 -8.99 20.75
CA ASP A 104 6.17 -8.06 21.87
C ASP A 104 7.39 -7.11 21.96
N ASP A 105 7.43 -6.28 23.00
CA ASP A 105 8.53 -5.37 23.24
C ASP A 105 9.87 -6.08 23.48
N GLN A 106 9.86 -7.27 24.08
CA GLN A 106 11.08 -8.03 24.28
C GLN A 106 11.63 -8.55 22.95
N THR A 107 10.74 -9.01 22.09
CA THR A 107 11.10 -9.43 20.73
C THR A 107 11.71 -8.27 19.95
N TRP A 108 11.10 -7.08 20.04
CA TRP A 108 11.65 -5.87 19.43
C TRP A 108 13.05 -5.53 19.91
N GLN A 109 13.26 -5.55 21.22
CA GLN A 109 14.57 -5.22 21.81
C GLN A 109 15.67 -6.20 21.40
N ARG A 110 15.33 -7.46 21.17
CA ARG A 110 16.26 -8.50 20.73
C ARG A 110 16.49 -8.52 19.23
N SER A 111 15.62 -7.87 18.45
CA SER A 111 15.73 -7.83 17.00
C SER A 111 16.95 -7.01 16.57
N CYS A 112 17.71 -7.52 15.61
CA CYS A 112 18.78 -6.76 15.00
C CYS A 112 18.20 -5.58 14.18
N GLU A 113 19.00 -4.57 13.95
CA GLU A 113 18.54 -3.36 13.27
C GLU A 113 17.99 -3.62 11.88
N SER A 114 18.60 -4.55 11.14
CA SER A 114 18.14 -4.97 9.80
C SER A 114 16.78 -5.66 9.77
N ASP A 115 16.29 -6.20 10.90
CA ASP A 115 15.01 -6.89 11.00
C ASP A 115 13.89 -5.98 11.51
N ARG A 116 14.23 -4.87 12.15
CA ARG A 116 13.28 -3.93 12.75
C ARG A 116 12.25 -3.35 11.77
N PRO A 117 12.56 -3.02 10.50
CA PRO A 117 11.55 -2.57 9.54
C PRO A 117 10.43 -3.59 9.29
N PHE A 118 10.73 -4.87 9.49
CA PHE A 118 9.81 -5.99 9.27
C PHE A 118 9.12 -6.46 10.56
N PHE A 119 9.25 -5.69 11.64
CA PHE A 119 8.60 -6.01 12.91
C PHE A 119 7.27 -5.27 13.06
N GLN A 120 6.28 -5.97 13.63
CA GLN A 120 5.00 -5.40 14.02
C GLN A 120 4.62 -5.88 15.42
N ASN A 121 4.14 -4.98 16.28
CA ASN A 121 3.61 -5.38 17.57
C ASN A 121 2.42 -6.31 17.39
N ALA A 122 2.47 -7.46 18.04
CA ALA A 122 1.32 -8.33 18.23
C ALA A 122 0.42 -7.67 19.28
N GLY A 123 -0.55 -6.85 18.84
CA GLY A 123 -1.47 -6.16 19.75
C GLY A 123 -2.29 -7.16 20.57
N THR A 124 -2.41 -6.89 21.85
CA THR A 124 -3.34 -7.61 22.73
C THR A 124 -4.76 -7.31 22.30
N GLY A 125 -5.44 -8.27 21.68
CA GLY A 125 -6.90 -8.23 21.45
C GLY A 125 -7.40 -7.83 20.06
N THR A 126 -6.55 -7.58 19.09
CA THR A 126 -6.96 -7.41 17.73
C THR A 126 -6.41 -8.56 16.87
N GLY A 127 -7.30 -9.34 16.24
CA GLY A 127 -6.94 -10.43 15.32
C GLY A 127 -6.25 -9.97 14.03
N TRP A 128 -5.42 -8.94 14.15
CA TRP A 128 -4.78 -8.17 13.10
C TRP A 128 -3.65 -8.88 12.40
N THR A 129 -3.00 -9.76 13.10
CA THR A 129 -1.58 -9.88 12.90
C THR A 129 -1.18 -11.07 12.03
N LYS A 130 -1.87 -12.19 12.13
CA LYS A 130 -1.49 -13.39 11.36
C LYS A 130 -2.29 -13.55 10.07
N ASP A 131 -3.48 -12.94 10.00
CA ASP A 131 -4.38 -13.12 8.87
C ASP A 131 -4.07 -12.20 7.68
N GLU A 132 -3.34 -11.11 7.90
CA GLU A 132 -2.96 -10.17 6.84
C GLU A 132 -1.81 -10.68 5.97
N ARG A 133 -1.01 -11.63 6.46
CA ARG A 133 0.17 -12.15 5.74
C ARG A 133 0.99 -11.01 5.15
N GLU A 134 1.31 -10.05 6.01
CA GLU A 134 1.96 -8.81 5.59
C GLU A 134 3.41 -9.05 5.19
N TRP A 135 3.81 -8.39 4.11
CA TRP A 135 5.17 -8.27 3.64
C TRP A 135 5.56 -6.81 3.58
N ARG A 136 6.83 -6.53 3.75
CA ARG A 136 7.36 -5.16 3.62
C ARG A 136 8.60 -5.15 2.75
N ILE A 137 8.78 -4.03 2.05
CA ILE A 137 10.05 -3.65 1.43
C ILE A 137 10.47 -2.31 2.04
N VAL A 138 11.77 -2.17 2.34
CA VAL A 138 12.33 -0.93 2.88
C VAL A 138 12.51 0.06 1.73
N GLU A 139 12.19 1.34 1.98
CA GLU A 139 12.18 2.41 1.01
C GLU A 139 11.13 2.24 -0.10
N HIS A 140 11.17 3.12 -1.08
CA HIS A 140 10.22 3.15 -2.19
C HIS A 140 10.44 1.99 -3.17
N LEU A 141 9.36 1.48 -3.76
CA LEU A 141 9.44 0.52 -4.85
C LEU A 141 9.14 1.21 -6.18
N LYS A 142 10.09 1.18 -7.10
CA LYS A 142 9.90 1.63 -8.47
C LYS A 142 9.27 0.50 -9.29
N LEU A 143 8.04 0.67 -9.70
CA LEU A 143 7.30 -0.31 -10.50
C LEU A 143 7.87 -0.42 -11.92
N ASN A 144 8.43 0.68 -12.44
CA ASN A 144 9.03 0.72 -13.77
C ASN A 144 10.32 -0.11 -13.87
N ASP A 145 10.97 -0.45 -12.74
CA ASP A 145 12.15 -1.31 -12.71
C ASP A 145 11.77 -2.80 -12.77
N LEU A 146 10.47 -3.13 -12.64
CA LEU A 146 9.97 -4.48 -12.73
C LEU A 146 9.53 -4.84 -14.16
N PRO A 147 9.64 -6.11 -14.57
CA PRO A 147 9.04 -6.55 -15.84
C PRO A 147 7.55 -6.20 -15.90
N GLN A 148 7.08 -5.71 -17.04
CA GLN A 148 5.67 -5.33 -17.23
C GLN A 148 4.70 -6.46 -16.85
N SER A 149 5.06 -7.70 -17.17
CA SER A 149 4.25 -8.89 -16.85
C SER A 149 4.20 -9.24 -15.36
N ALA A 150 4.98 -8.55 -14.52
CA ALA A 150 5.03 -8.79 -13.08
C ALA A 150 4.09 -7.89 -12.29
N VAL A 151 3.53 -6.86 -12.92
CA VAL A 151 2.69 -5.85 -12.28
C VAL A 151 1.29 -5.90 -12.89
N VAL A 152 0.28 -5.99 -12.05
CA VAL A 152 -1.13 -5.95 -12.43
C VAL A 152 -1.83 -4.90 -11.57
N VAL A 153 -2.52 -4.00 -12.23
CA VAL A 153 -3.42 -3.06 -11.56
C VAL A 153 -4.79 -3.70 -11.43
N PHE A 154 -5.47 -3.56 -10.30
CA PHE A 154 -6.84 -4.05 -10.14
C PHE A 154 -7.76 -2.96 -9.61
N VAL A 155 -9.00 -2.98 -10.10
CA VAL A 155 -10.06 -2.00 -9.82
C VAL A 155 -11.40 -2.70 -9.65
N ASP A 156 -12.42 -2.00 -9.17
CA ASP A 156 -13.73 -2.57 -8.88
C ASP A 156 -14.75 -2.44 -10.02
N THR A 157 -14.48 -1.56 -11.00
CA THR A 157 -15.43 -1.28 -12.10
C THR A 157 -14.76 -1.22 -13.46
N GLU A 158 -15.53 -1.52 -14.50
CA GLU A 158 -15.08 -1.42 -15.89
C GLU A 158 -14.76 0.03 -16.29
N ALA A 159 -15.53 1.00 -15.76
CA ALA A 159 -15.26 2.41 -16.02
C ALA A 159 -13.88 2.84 -15.47
N ALA A 160 -13.55 2.42 -14.27
CA ALA A 160 -12.24 2.65 -13.68
C ALA A 160 -11.12 1.94 -14.45
N ARG A 161 -11.38 0.71 -14.92
CA ARG A 161 -10.44 -0.03 -15.76
C ARG A 161 -10.08 0.74 -17.02
N GLN A 162 -11.06 1.29 -17.73
CA GLN A 162 -10.82 2.05 -18.95
C GLN A 162 -9.98 3.30 -18.68
N ILE A 163 -10.29 4.04 -17.61
CA ILE A 163 -9.53 5.23 -17.22
C ILE A 163 -8.08 4.88 -16.92
N ILE A 164 -7.84 3.89 -16.06
CA ILE A 164 -6.49 3.49 -15.65
C ILE A 164 -5.72 2.89 -16.83
N GLN A 165 -6.35 2.03 -17.64
CA GLN A 165 -5.68 1.37 -18.77
C GLN A 165 -5.16 2.37 -19.80
N SER A 166 -5.80 3.52 -19.97
CA SER A 166 -5.32 4.58 -20.87
C SER A 166 -4.04 5.28 -20.38
N GLN A 167 -3.66 5.07 -19.10
CA GLN A 167 -2.52 5.73 -18.44
C GLN A 167 -1.36 4.79 -18.15
N THR A 168 -1.49 3.49 -18.44
CA THR A 168 -0.46 2.52 -18.09
C THR A 168 -0.27 1.43 -19.14
N VAL A 169 0.94 0.90 -19.18
CA VAL A 169 1.29 -0.30 -19.96
C VAL A 169 0.99 -1.61 -19.20
N TRP A 170 0.75 -1.54 -17.89
CA TRP A 170 0.42 -2.71 -17.08
C TRP A 170 -1.01 -3.18 -17.35
N MET A 171 -1.22 -4.48 -17.18
CA MET A 171 -2.55 -5.06 -17.28
C MET A 171 -3.46 -4.50 -16.18
N VAL A 172 -4.67 -4.07 -16.54
CA VAL A 172 -5.69 -3.64 -15.57
C VAL A 172 -6.82 -4.65 -15.54
N LEU A 173 -7.10 -5.21 -14.37
CA LEU A 173 -8.16 -6.20 -14.14
C LEU A 173 -9.30 -5.60 -13.33
N VAL A 174 -10.52 -6.00 -13.65
CA VAL A 174 -11.68 -5.76 -12.78
C VAL A 174 -11.79 -6.92 -11.81
N VAL A 175 -11.77 -6.62 -10.50
CA VAL A 175 -12.03 -7.63 -9.46
C VAL A 175 -13.53 -7.88 -9.45
N PRO A 176 -13.99 -9.13 -9.68
CA PRO A 176 -15.42 -9.43 -9.71
C PRO A 176 -16.11 -9.03 -8.42
N GLN A 177 -17.29 -8.46 -8.54
CA GLN A 177 -18.13 -8.09 -7.40
C GLN A 177 -18.74 -9.30 -6.71
#